data_b16a6dc1cf288e60ef3833fc448d0e8e
#
_entry.id   b16a6dc1cf288e60ef3833fc448d0e8e
#
_cell.length_a   1.000
_cell.length_b   1.000
_cell.length_c   1.000
_cell.angle_alpha   90.00
_cell.angle_beta   90.00
_cell.angle_gamma   90.00
#
_symmetry.space_group_name_H-M   'P 1'
#
loop_
_entity.id
_entity.type
_entity.pdbx_description
1 polymer ?
#
loop_
_entity_poly.entity_id
_entity_poly.type
_entity_poly.pdbx_seq_one_letter_code
_entity_poly.pdbx_strand_id
1 'polypeptide(L)'
;MTTLLKSATIIDTSSPHHNQTKDILIVNGKIFKIADSIQQESSYKTIELENLHVSCGWFDTSVSLGEPGYEERETIRKGLEVASKSGFTSIAVNSNTHPVVDSKSDVEFLINKAKNSATSLYPIGALTKESKGVNMAELYDMQQSGAIAFGDYNKPITNDNLMKVALLYAQNFEGLILSFPKNCSIAGEGIVNEGIQSTRLGIKGSAALAEHMQIARDLYLLEYTGGRLHIPT
;
A
#
# COMPACT_ATOMS: atom_id res chain seq x y z
N MET A 1 16.80 24.03 7.01
CA MET A 1 17.61 23.08 7.82
C MET A 1 18.55 22.35 6.88
N THR A 2 19.85 22.31 7.22
CA THR A 2 20.88 21.64 6.42
C THR A 2 21.42 20.44 7.21
N THR A 3 21.46 19.26 6.58
CA THR A 3 21.98 18.03 7.17
C THR A 3 23.07 17.46 6.28
N LEU A 4 24.20 17.09 6.87
CA LEU A 4 25.30 16.41 6.21
C LEU A 4 25.40 14.97 6.71
N LEU A 5 25.27 14.02 5.80
CA LEU A 5 25.57 12.62 6.08
C LEU A 5 27.02 12.36 5.64
N LYS A 6 27.88 11.96 6.59
CA LYS A 6 29.28 11.64 6.34
C LYS A 6 29.45 10.16 6.07
N SER A 7 30.28 9.86 5.05
CA SER A 7 30.70 8.49 4.74
C SER A 7 29.54 7.49 4.63
N ALA A 8 28.44 7.89 3.98
CA ALA A 8 27.27 7.05 3.81
C ALA A 8 27.39 6.15 2.57
N THR A 9 27.21 4.85 2.75
CA THR A 9 27.13 3.88 1.64
C THR A 9 25.74 3.94 1.02
N ILE A 10 25.67 4.23 -0.27
CA ILE A 10 24.40 4.42 -1.00
C ILE A 10 23.94 3.08 -1.56
N ILE A 11 22.74 2.65 -1.16
CA ILE A 11 22.10 1.42 -1.61
C ILE A 11 20.88 1.79 -2.48
N ASP A 12 21.14 2.06 -3.76
CA ASP A 12 20.13 2.40 -4.74
C ASP A 12 20.61 2.00 -6.14
N THR A 13 20.04 0.94 -6.70
CA THR A 13 20.44 0.41 -8.01
C THR A 13 20.14 1.37 -9.17
N SER A 14 19.30 2.36 -8.98
CA SER A 14 19.00 3.41 -9.98
C SER A 14 19.98 4.58 -9.92
N SER A 15 20.76 4.67 -8.83
CA SER A 15 21.74 5.75 -8.62
C SER A 15 23.09 5.44 -9.28
N PRO A 16 23.74 6.41 -9.92
CA PRO A 16 25.13 6.26 -10.39
C PRO A 16 26.13 6.07 -9.24
N HIS A 17 25.72 6.30 -8.00
CA HIS A 17 26.53 6.14 -6.79
C HIS A 17 26.21 4.85 -6.03
N HIS A 18 25.49 3.89 -6.64
CA HIS A 18 25.18 2.62 -6.00
C HIS A 18 26.44 1.90 -5.50
N ASN A 19 26.37 1.40 -4.25
CA ASN A 19 27.48 0.75 -3.54
C ASN A 19 28.74 1.61 -3.34
N GLN A 20 28.64 2.93 -3.49
CA GLN A 20 29.73 3.86 -3.18
C GLN A 20 29.50 4.53 -1.83
N THR A 21 30.59 4.75 -1.10
CA THR A 21 30.56 5.54 0.14
C THR A 21 30.85 7.00 -0.20
N LYS A 22 29.89 7.88 0.10
CA LYS A 22 29.91 9.31 -0.24
C LYS A 22 29.39 10.16 0.93
N ASP A 23 29.76 11.43 0.90
CA ASP A 23 29.10 12.45 1.71
C ASP A 23 27.86 12.96 0.97
N ILE A 24 26.75 13.14 1.70
CA ILE A 24 25.46 13.60 1.16
C ILE A 24 25.02 14.85 1.92
N LEU A 25 24.93 15.98 1.20
CA LEU A 25 24.40 17.22 1.75
C LEU A 25 22.91 17.36 1.41
N ILE A 26 22.09 17.50 2.44
CA ILE A 26 20.65 17.68 2.33
C ILE A 26 20.29 19.09 2.79
N VAL A 27 19.65 19.86 1.91
CA VAL A 27 19.20 21.23 2.18
C VAL A 27 17.68 21.29 2.01
N ASN A 28 16.98 21.74 3.05
CA ASN A 28 15.51 21.84 3.04
C ASN A 28 14.79 20.56 2.57
N GLY A 29 15.27 19.40 3.04
CA GLY A 29 14.67 18.09 2.73
C GLY A 29 14.99 17.53 1.34
N LYS A 30 15.89 18.17 0.57
CA LYS A 30 16.30 17.70 -0.76
C LYS A 30 17.80 17.43 -0.79
N ILE A 31 18.21 16.38 -1.48
CA ILE A 31 19.63 16.10 -1.75
C ILE A 31 20.17 17.25 -2.62
N PHE A 32 21.12 18.00 -2.07
CA PHE A 32 21.74 19.12 -2.75
C PHE A 32 23.05 18.73 -3.43
N LYS A 33 23.87 17.89 -2.77
CA LYS A 33 25.15 17.46 -3.29
C LYS A 33 25.51 16.06 -2.78
N ILE A 34 26.10 15.25 -3.66
CA ILE A 34 26.76 13.98 -3.32
C ILE A 34 28.22 14.11 -3.82
N ALA A 35 29.20 13.85 -2.96
CA ALA A 35 30.61 13.93 -3.29
C ALA A 35 31.45 12.99 -2.41
N ASP A 36 32.70 12.75 -2.80
CA ASP A 36 33.66 11.95 -2.02
C ASP A 36 33.93 12.55 -0.64
N SER A 37 33.98 13.88 -0.58
CA SER A 37 34.06 14.62 0.69
C SER A 37 33.39 15.97 0.55
N ILE A 38 32.65 16.36 1.62
CA ILE A 38 32.02 17.68 1.74
C ILE A 38 32.53 18.32 3.03
N GLN A 39 33.00 19.54 2.92
CA GLN A 39 33.45 20.29 4.08
C GLN A 39 32.30 20.54 5.01
N GLN A 40 32.49 20.18 6.29
CA GLN A 40 31.52 20.42 7.33
C GLN A 40 31.52 21.89 7.74
N GLU A 41 30.36 22.48 7.86
CA GLU A 41 30.14 23.79 8.42
C GLU A 41 29.47 23.71 9.80
N SER A 42 29.74 24.66 10.67
CA SER A 42 29.19 24.70 12.03
C SER A 42 27.65 24.80 12.06
N SER A 43 27.06 25.27 10.96
CA SER A 43 25.60 25.38 10.77
C SER A 43 24.91 24.06 10.39
N TYR A 44 25.69 23.03 10.00
CA TYR A 44 25.14 21.77 9.54
C TYR A 44 24.86 20.81 10.70
N LYS A 45 23.69 20.14 10.64
CA LYS A 45 23.47 18.94 11.45
C LYS A 45 24.24 17.79 10.79
N THR A 46 25.36 17.41 11.36
CA THR A 46 26.16 16.30 10.82
C THR A 46 25.74 14.98 11.46
N ILE A 47 25.58 13.96 10.61
CA ILE A 47 25.35 12.56 11.01
C ILE A 47 26.53 11.76 10.45
N GLU A 48 27.30 11.19 11.35
CA GLU A 48 28.45 10.32 11.06
C GLU A 48 28.35 9.10 11.96
N LEU A 49 28.12 7.95 11.35
CA LEU A 49 27.96 6.67 12.05
C LEU A 49 28.82 5.62 11.37
N GLU A 50 29.34 4.70 12.16
CA GLU A 50 30.03 3.52 11.61
C GLU A 50 29.01 2.72 10.77
N ASN A 51 29.42 2.34 9.55
CA ASN A 51 28.58 1.57 8.61
C ASN A 51 27.23 2.26 8.26
N LEU A 52 27.24 3.59 8.15
CA LEU A 52 26.03 4.32 7.70
C LEU A 52 25.65 3.91 6.28
N HIS A 53 24.43 3.43 6.11
CA HIS A 53 23.84 3.10 4.82
C HIS A 53 22.62 3.99 4.55
N VAL A 54 22.45 4.38 3.29
CA VAL A 54 21.32 5.19 2.83
C VAL A 54 20.67 4.50 1.63
N SER A 55 19.37 4.31 1.69
CA SER A 55 18.56 3.76 0.59
C SER A 55 17.36 4.66 0.31
N CYS A 56 16.65 4.38 -0.79
CA CYS A 56 15.29 4.88 -0.96
C CYS A 56 14.45 4.41 0.22
N GLY A 57 13.52 5.26 0.67
CA GLY A 57 12.57 4.88 1.71
C GLY A 57 11.62 3.78 1.22
N TRP A 58 11.17 2.95 2.14
CA TRP A 58 10.30 1.83 1.80
C TRP A 58 8.85 2.27 1.60
N PHE A 59 8.13 1.51 0.76
CA PHE A 59 6.71 1.66 0.54
C PHE A 59 5.99 0.39 1.00
N ASP A 60 5.10 0.52 2.00
CA ASP A 60 4.19 -0.55 2.37
C ASP A 60 2.90 -0.42 1.58
N THR A 61 2.57 -1.44 0.80
CA THR A 61 1.46 -1.43 -0.15
C THR A 61 0.12 -1.87 0.44
N SER A 62 0.07 -2.26 1.73
CA SER A 62 -1.16 -2.79 2.35
C SER A 62 -1.19 -2.57 3.86
N VAL A 63 -1.51 -1.36 4.30
CA VAL A 63 -1.60 -1.00 5.72
C VAL A 63 -3.05 -0.82 6.13
N SER A 64 -3.42 -1.37 7.29
CA SER A 64 -4.73 -1.14 7.92
C SER A 64 -4.56 -0.25 9.13
N LEU A 65 -5.08 0.98 9.03
CA LEU A 65 -5.23 1.89 10.16
C LEU A 65 -6.67 1.83 10.69
N GLY A 66 -6.87 2.21 11.96
CA GLY A 66 -8.20 2.15 12.58
C GLY A 66 -9.06 3.39 12.32
N GLU A 67 -8.46 4.53 11.96
CA GLU A 67 -9.17 5.79 11.78
C GLU A 67 -9.60 5.98 10.31
N PRO A 68 -10.90 6.29 10.05
CA PRO A 68 -11.98 6.54 11.02
C PRO A 68 -12.65 5.28 11.55
N GLY A 69 -13.24 5.40 12.75
CA GLY A 69 -14.20 4.46 13.32
C GLY A 69 -13.66 3.34 14.19
N TYR A 70 -12.34 3.13 14.22
CA TYR A 70 -11.64 2.15 15.07
C TYR A 70 -10.36 2.75 15.63
N GLU A 71 -10.45 4.03 16.07
CA GLU A 71 -9.30 4.81 16.58
C GLU A 71 -8.63 4.16 17.79
N GLU A 72 -9.36 3.32 18.52
CA GLU A 72 -8.84 2.53 19.65
C GLU A 72 -7.76 1.53 19.23
N ARG A 73 -7.77 1.09 17.95
CA ARG A 73 -6.76 0.20 17.39
C ARG A 73 -5.52 0.99 17.01
N GLU A 74 -5.70 1.98 16.13
CA GLU A 74 -4.63 2.88 15.70
C GLU A 74 -5.20 4.11 14.99
N THR A 75 -4.69 5.30 15.33
CA THR A 75 -4.99 6.53 14.60
C THR A 75 -4.06 6.70 13.40
N ILE A 76 -4.49 7.45 12.38
CA ILE A 76 -3.66 7.79 11.20
C ILE A 76 -2.33 8.40 11.63
N ARG A 77 -2.38 9.37 12.56
CA ARG A 77 -1.18 10.05 13.04
C ARG A 77 -0.18 9.08 13.68
N LYS A 78 -0.67 8.16 14.50
CA LYS A 78 0.19 7.18 15.19
C LYS A 78 0.80 6.19 14.20
N GLY A 79 0.00 5.66 13.27
CA GLY A 79 0.48 4.76 12.24
C GLY A 79 1.55 5.38 11.35
N LEU A 80 1.37 6.64 10.95
CA LEU A 80 2.38 7.39 10.18
C LEU A 80 3.67 7.63 10.97
N GLU A 81 3.56 7.90 12.28
CA GLU A 81 4.73 8.04 13.15
C GLU A 81 5.51 6.72 13.26
N VAL A 82 4.82 5.60 13.44
CA VAL A 82 5.42 4.26 13.48
C VAL A 82 6.08 3.91 12.15
N ALA A 83 5.39 4.13 11.03
CA ALA A 83 5.92 3.90 9.68
C ALA A 83 7.21 4.69 9.45
N SER A 84 7.20 5.99 9.78
CA SER A 84 8.38 6.86 9.66
C SER A 84 9.58 6.35 10.47
N LYS A 85 9.35 5.94 11.72
CA LYS A 85 10.40 5.39 12.60
C LYS A 85 10.95 4.05 12.11
N SER A 86 10.14 3.31 11.36
CA SER A 86 10.49 2.00 10.78
C SER A 86 11.11 2.09 9.39
N GLY A 87 11.33 3.31 8.85
CA GLY A 87 11.98 3.51 7.55
C GLY A 87 11.02 3.54 6.35
N PHE A 88 9.70 3.50 6.58
CA PHE A 88 8.73 3.67 5.51
C PHE A 88 8.48 5.15 5.23
N THR A 89 8.76 5.58 4.02
CA THR A 89 8.47 6.94 3.55
C THR A 89 7.10 7.08 2.91
N SER A 90 6.48 5.94 2.59
CA SER A 90 5.17 5.85 1.95
C SER A 90 4.42 4.62 2.44
N ILE A 91 3.10 4.76 2.63
CA ILE A 91 2.20 3.65 2.94
C ILE A 91 0.92 3.75 2.11
N ALA A 92 0.41 2.62 1.62
CA ALA A 92 -0.92 2.51 1.04
C ALA A 92 -1.90 1.99 2.09
N VAL A 93 -2.97 2.74 2.35
CA VAL A 93 -3.93 2.46 3.43
C VAL A 93 -5.20 1.88 2.88
N ASN A 94 -5.58 0.71 3.37
CA ASN A 94 -6.78 -0.02 2.98
C ASN A 94 -8.08 0.67 3.39
N SER A 95 -9.16 0.37 2.66
CA SER A 95 -10.49 0.95 2.84
C SER A 95 -11.29 0.39 4.02
N ASN A 96 -10.71 -0.48 4.85
CA ASN A 96 -11.38 -1.27 5.90
C ASN A 96 -11.66 -0.50 7.21
N THR A 97 -12.07 0.73 7.08
CA THR A 97 -12.48 1.64 8.17
C THR A 97 -14.00 1.67 8.35
N HIS A 98 -14.51 2.47 9.28
CA HIS A 98 -15.94 2.72 9.47
C HIS A 98 -16.22 4.22 9.65
N PRO A 99 -16.83 4.90 8.65
CA PRO A 99 -17.28 4.31 7.37
C PRO A 99 -16.13 3.77 6.52
N VAL A 100 -16.49 2.90 5.57
CA VAL A 100 -15.56 2.41 4.53
C VAL A 100 -15.17 3.58 3.64
N VAL A 101 -13.92 3.61 3.17
CA VAL A 101 -13.43 4.65 2.24
C VAL A 101 -13.96 4.34 0.84
N ASP A 102 -15.19 4.75 0.54
CA ASP A 102 -15.87 4.45 -0.74
C ASP A 102 -16.35 5.69 -1.49
N SER A 103 -15.95 6.88 -1.02
CA SER A 103 -16.29 8.16 -1.62
C SER A 103 -15.11 9.13 -1.67
N LYS A 104 -15.24 10.16 -2.50
CA LYS A 104 -14.28 11.26 -2.60
C LYS A 104 -13.96 11.89 -1.24
N SER A 105 -14.97 12.17 -0.43
CA SER A 105 -14.82 12.83 0.87
C SER A 105 -14.00 12.00 1.86
N ASP A 106 -14.13 10.68 1.83
CA ASP A 106 -13.36 9.79 2.70
C ASP A 106 -11.88 9.78 2.32
N VAL A 107 -11.58 9.77 1.02
CA VAL A 107 -10.20 9.90 0.50
C VAL A 107 -9.59 11.24 0.94
N GLU A 108 -10.30 12.34 0.76
CA GLU A 108 -9.86 13.67 1.16
C GLU A 108 -9.64 13.76 2.68
N PHE A 109 -10.47 13.10 3.49
CA PHE A 109 -10.30 13.02 4.94
C PHE A 109 -8.96 12.36 5.30
N LEU A 110 -8.64 11.19 4.74
CA LEU A 110 -7.38 10.48 5.01
C LEU A 110 -6.16 11.33 4.64
N ILE A 111 -6.17 11.93 3.44
CA ILE A 111 -5.08 12.78 2.97
C ILE A 111 -4.89 14.02 3.85
N ASN A 112 -6.00 14.66 4.24
CA ASN A 112 -5.94 15.84 5.11
C ASN A 112 -5.38 15.51 6.50
N LYS A 113 -5.76 14.36 7.07
CA LYS A 113 -5.23 13.88 8.36
C LYS A 113 -3.73 13.55 8.30
N ALA A 114 -3.25 13.10 7.15
CA ALA A 114 -1.84 12.75 6.94
C ALA A 114 -0.93 13.97 6.68
N LYS A 115 -1.48 15.17 6.48
CA LYS A 115 -0.68 16.38 6.23
C LYS A 115 0.38 16.63 7.32
N ASN A 116 1.54 17.07 6.88
CA ASN A 116 2.72 17.36 7.72
C ASN A 116 3.35 16.15 8.42
N SER A 117 3.04 14.93 7.97
CA SER A 117 3.73 13.71 8.40
C SER A 117 5.00 13.49 7.56
N ALA A 118 6.00 12.81 8.13
CA ALA A 118 7.22 12.45 7.41
C ALA A 118 6.97 11.30 6.40
N THR A 119 5.98 10.44 6.68
CA THR A 119 5.54 9.38 5.80
C THR A 119 4.32 9.85 5.00
N SER A 120 4.32 9.64 3.70
CA SER A 120 3.20 9.91 2.80
C SER A 120 2.14 8.81 2.91
N LEU A 121 0.87 9.18 3.00
CA LEU A 121 -0.25 8.27 3.00
C LEU A 121 -0.94 8.30 1.64
N TYR A 122 -1.16 7.11 1.06
CA TYR A 122 -1.86 6.90 -0.19
C TYR A 122 -3.11 6.06 0.07
N PRO A 123 -4.33 6.60 -0.07
CA PRO A 123 -5.55 5.84 0.13
C PRO A 123 -5.77 4.78 -0.95
N ILE A 124 -6.21 3.59 -0.53
CA ILE A 124 -6.86 2.60 -1.38
C ILE A 124 -8.36 2.79 -1.15
N GLY A 125 -9.10 3.17 -2.20
CA GLY A 125 -10.55 3.27 -2.14
C GLY A 125 -11.21 1.89 -2.20
N ALA A 126 -12.41 1.74 -1.63
CA ALA A 126 -13.19 0.54 -1.85
C ALA A 126 -13.62 0.41 -3.32
N LEU A 127 -13.62 -0.81 -3.85
CA LEU A 127 -14.13 -1.09 -5.18
C LEU A 127 -15.66 -0.99 -5.21
N THR A 128 -16.29 -1.42 -4.12
CA THR A 128 -17.74 -1.42 -3.99
C THR A 128 -18.21 -0.60 -2.79
N LYS A 129 -19.41 -0.02 -2.90
CA LYS A 129 -20.02 0.73 -1.80
C LYS A 129 -20.12 -0.12 -0.54
N GLU A 130 -19.62 0.41 0.57
CA GLU A 130 -19.55 -0.25 1.87
C GLU A 130 -18.78 -1.60 1.84
N SER A 131 -17.97 -1.84 0.80
CA SER A 131 -17.31 -3.13 0.53
C SER A 131 -18.29 -4.32 0.58
N LYS A 132 -19.48 -4.16 -0.01
CA LYS A 132 -20.54 -5.18 -0.03
C LYS A 132 -20.52 -6.07 -1.27
N GLY A 133 -19.69 -5.79 -2.27
CA GLY A 133 -19.60 -6.58 -3.51
C GLY A 133 -20.80 -6.47 -4.44
N VAL A 134 -21.65 -5.45 -4.27
CA VAL A 134 -22.93 -5.31 -5.01
C VAL A 134 -22.91 -4.15 -5.98
N ASN A 135 -22.65 -2.95 -5.52
CA ASN A 135 -22.63 -1.73 -6.31
C ASN A 135 -21.23 -1.15 -6.34
N MET A 136 -20.75 -0.77 -7.51
CA MET A 136 -19.44 -0.11 -7.66
C MET A 136 -19.44 1.25 -6.94
N ALA A 137 -18.33 1.58 -6.30
CA ALA A 137 -18.08 2.87 -5.67
C ALA A 137 -17.72 3.95 -6.71
N GLU A 138 -17.43 5.15 -6.26
CA GLU A 138 -17.13 6.31 -7.12
C GLU A 138 -15.63 6.36 -7.47
N LEU A 139 -15.15 5.35 -8.21
CA LEU A 139 -13.71 5.11 -8.43
C LEU A 139 -13.00 6.33 -9.03
N TYR A 140 -13.57 6.94 -10.07
CA TYR A 140 -12.95 8.09 -10.73
C TYR A 140 -12.81 9.30 -9.78
N ASP A 141 -13.86 9.63 -9.04
CA ASP A 141 -13.84 10.75 -8.11
C ASP A 141 -12.86 10.52 -6.94
N MET A 142 -12.78 9.28 -6.46
CA MET A 142 -11.78 8.90 -5.46
C MET A 142 -10.35 9.03 -6.00
N GLN A 143 -10.10 8.63 -7.25
CA GLN A 143 -8.77 8.78 -7.85
C GLN A 143 -8.39 10.25 -8.03
N GLN A 144 -9.31 11.08 -8.51
CA GLN A 144 -9.07 12.54 -8.64
C GLN A 144 -8.74 13.18 -7.29
N SER A 145 -9.18 12.57 -6.19
CA SER A 145 -8.88 13.02 -4.83
C SER A 145 -7.62 12.39 -4.24
N GLY A 146 -6.96 11.48 -4.96
CA GLY A 146 -5.66 10.91 -4.58
C GLY A 146 -5.67 9.45 -4.16
N ALA A 147 -6.76 8.70 -4.36
CA ALA A 147 -6.73 7.25 -4.23
C ALA A 147 -5.85 6.63 -5.33
N ILE A 148 -5.02 5.66 -4.97
CA ILE A 148 -4.04 5.06 -5.89
C ILE A 148 -4.48 3.71 -6.45
N ALA A 149 -5.45 3.07 -5.82
CA ALA A 149 -5.99 1.76 -6.21
C ALA A 149 -7.38 1.56 -5.59
N PHE A 150 -8.10 0.51 -6.03
CA PHE A 150 -9.48 0.21 -5.61
C PHE A 150 -9.67 -1.26 -5.31
N GLY A 151 -10.12 -1.58 -4.09
CA GLY A 151 -10.37 -2.95 -3.66
C GLY A 151 -11.11 -3.02 -2.33
N ASP A 152 -11.80 -4.11 -2.08
CA ASP A 152 -12.59 -4.32 -0.87
C ASP A 152 -11.79 -5.00 0.25
N TYR A 153 -10.47 -4.72 0.30
CA TYR A 153 -9.52 -5.30 1.25
C TYR A 153 -9.56 -6.85 1.22
N ASN A 154 -9.93 -7.51 2.32
CA ASN A 154 -10.00 -8.98 2.44
C ASN A 154 -11.35 -9.59 2.03
N LYS A 155 -12.18 -8.83 1.30
CA LYS A 155 -13.47 -9.29 0.78
C LYS A 155 -13.36 -9.53 -0.72
N PRO A 156 -13.53 -10.78 -1.19
CA PRO A 156 -13.48 -11.07 -2.61
C PRO A 156 -14.71 -10.56 -3.35
N ILE A 157 -14.51 -10.09 -4.58
CA ILE A 157 -15.62 -9.75 -5.47
C ILE A 157 -16.11 -11.04 -6.13
N THR A 158 -17.28 -11.50 -5.72
CA THR A 158 -17.88 -12.76 -6.21
C THR A 158 -18.70 -12.59 -7.49
N ASN A 159 -19.12 -11.37 -7.80
CA ASN A 159 -19.87 -11.05 -9.01
C ASN A 159 -18.91 -10.81 -10.19
N ASP A 160 -18.86 -11.76 -11.12
CA ASP A 160 -17.96 -11.71 -12.28
C ASP A 160 -18.25 -10.53 -13.21
N ASN A 161 -19.54 -10.19 -13.40
CA ASN A 161 -19.91 -9.04 -14.23
C ASN A 161 -19.51 -7.70 -13.57
N LEU A 162 -19.60 -7.59 -12.25
CA LEU A 162 -19.13 -6.41 -11.52
C LEU A 162 -17.63 -6.23 -11.70
N MET A 163 -16.83 -7.30 -11.53
CA MET A 163 -15.38 -7.26 -11.72
C MET A 163 -15.04 -6.89 -13.18
N LYS A 164 -15.72 -7.49 -14.15
CA LYS A 164 -15.54 -7.16 -15.58
C LYS A 164 -15.81 -5.66 -15.84
N VAL A 165 -16.92 -5.13 -15.34
CA VAL A 165 -17.28 -3.72 -15.52
C VAL A 165 -16.28 -2.80 -14.82
N ALA A 166 -15.83 -3.16 -13.63
CA ALA A 166 -14.83 -2.39 -12.89
C ALA A 166 -13.50 -2.31 -13.66
N LEU A 167 -13.01 -3.42 -14.21
CA LEU A 167 -11.80 -3.46 -15.03
C LEU A 167 -11.94 -2.62 -16.31
N LEU A 168 -13.08 -2.68 -17.00
CA LEU A 168 -13.36 -1.85 -18.18
C LEU A 168 -13.44 -0.36 -17.81
N TYR A 169 -14.12 -0.03 -16.73
CA TYR A 169 -14.30 1.36 -16.31
C TYR A 169 -12.98 1.99 -15.86
N ALA A 170 -12.17 1.25 -15.10
CA ALA A 170 -10.90 1.74 -14.56
C ALA A 170 -9.88 2.11 -15.65
N GLN A 171 -9.98 1.55 -16.85
CA GLN A 171 -9.09 1.92 -17.96
C GLN A 171 -9.21 3.38 -18.39
N ASN A 172 -10.39 4.00 -18.24
CA ASN A 172 -10.59 5.40 -18.62
C ASN A 172 -9.68 6.38 -17.86
N PHE A 173 -9.11 5.93 -16.74
CA PHE A 173 -8.27 6.76 -15.87
C PHE A 173 -7.04 5.99 -15.34
N GLU A 174 -6.66 4.89 -16.01
CA GLU A 174 -5.52 4.03 -15.64
C GLU A 174 -5.58 3.50 -14.20
N GLY A 175 -6.79 3.30 -13.68
CA GLY A 175 -7.05 2.83 -12.32
C GLY A 175 -6.51 1.41 -12.11
N LEU A 176 -5.97 1.15 -10.91
CA LEU A 176 -5.52 -0.17 -10.47
C LEU A 176 -6.61 -0.83 -9.65
N ILE A 177 -7.07 -2.00 -10.07
CA ILE A 177 -8.04 -2.81 -9.33
C ILE A 177 -7.29 -3.84 -8.47
N LEU A 178 -7.70 -3.97 -7.20
CA LEU A 178 -7.20 -5.00 -6.28
C LEU A 178 -8.28 -6.08 -6.13
N SER A 179 -7.92 -7.34 -6.30
CA SER A 179 -8.82 -8.47 -6.08
C SER A 179 -8.28 -9.41 -5.03
N PHE A 180 -9.00 -9.55 -3.92
CA PHE A 180 -8.64 -10.52 -2.88
C PHE A 180 -8.91 -11.95 -3.38
N PRO A 181 -7.89 -12.83 -3.44
CA PRO A 181 -7.97 -14.10 -4.15
C PRO A 181 -8.63 -15.20 -3.33
N LYS A 182 -9.94 -15.10 -3.06
CA LYS A 182 -10.66 -16.13 -2.30
C LYS A 182 -12.01 -16.44 -2.94
N ASN A 183 -12.17 -17.67 -3.46
CA ASN A 183 -13.48 -18.17 -3.83
C ASN A 183 -14.21 -18.69 -2.57
N CYS A 184 -15.19 -17.92 -2.10
CA CYS A 184 -15.91 -18.23 -0.86
C CYS A 184 -16.70 -19.55 -0.91
N SER A 185 -17.20 -19.95 -2.09
CA SER A 185 -17.96 -21.20 -2.25
C SER A 185 -17.08 -22.44 -2.02
N ILE A 186 -15.80 -22.36 -2.42
CA ILE A 186 -14.83 -23.45 -2.23
C ILE A 186 -14.19 -23.38 -0.84
N ALA A 187 -13.80 -22.19 -0.41
CA ALA A 187 -13.16 -21.98 0.90
C ALA A 187 -14.09 -22.35 2.07
N GLY A 188 -15.39 -22.10 1.92
CA GLY A 188 -16.36 -22.28 2.98
C GLY A 188 -15.95 -21.52 4.24
N GLU A 189 -16.08 -22.16 5.40
CA GLU A 189 -15.71 -21.61 6.72
C GLU A 189 -14.33 -22.10 7.20
N GLY A 190 -13.47 -22.56 6.29
CA GLY A 190 -12.11 -22.98 6.63
C GLY A 190 -11.28 -21.82 7.20
N ILE A 191 -10.61 -22.08 8.34
CA ILE A 191 -9.81 -21.08 9.06
C ILE A 191 -8.30 -21.34 9.00
N VAL A 192 -7.92 -22.49 8.44
CA VAL A 192 -6.52 -22.88 8.17
C VAL A 192 -6.42 -23.50 6.79
N ASN A 193 -5.23 -23.63 6.24
CA ASN A 193 -5.06 -24.36 4.97
C ASN A 193 -5.43 -25.83 5.13
N GLU A 194 -6.17 -26.37 4.17
CA GLU A 194 -6.51 -27.79 4.11
C GLU A 194 -5.25 -28.64 3.93
N GLY A 195 -5.12 -29.67 4.76
CA GLY A 195 -4.00 -30.58 4.71
C GLY A 195 -3.96 -31.55 5.88
N ILE A 196 -2.87 -32.30 5.97
CA ILE A 196 -2.68 -33.32 7.04
C ILE A 196 -2.81 -32.70 8.43
N GLN A 197 -2.29 -31.51 8.63
CA GLN A 197 -2.32 -30.86 9.94
C GLN A 197 -3.72 -30.37 10.33
N SER A 198 -4.48 -29.80 9.41
CA SER A 198 -5.87 -29.41 9.67
C SER A 198 -6.72 -30.63 10.04
N THR A 199 -6.53 -31.76 9.34
CA THR A 199 -7.21 -33.02 9.61
C THR A 199 -6.82 -33.59 10.99
N ARG A 200 -5.53 -33.59 11.33
CA ARG A 200 -5.05 -34.09 12.63
C ARG A 200 -5.58 -33.27 13.80
N LEU A 201 -5.72 -31.96 13.63
CA LEU A 201 -6.21 -31.04 14.65
C LEU A 201 -7.75 -30.97 14.71
N GLY A 202 -8.45 -31.62 13.78
CA GLY A 202 -9.92 -31.52 13.67
C GLY A 202 -10.40 -30.11 13.32
N ILE A 203 -9.56 -29.30 12.66
CA ILE A 203 -9.86 -27.93 12.29
C ILE A 203 -10.29 -27.90 10.82
N LYS A 204 -11.36 -27.14 10.53
CA LYS A 204 -11.89 -27.00 9.17
C LYS A 204 -10.87 -26.30 8.26
N GLY A 205 -10.42 -26.99 7.23
CA GLY A 205 -9.47 -26.49 6.24
C GLY A 205 -10.16 -25.71 5.12
N SER A 206 -9.47 -24.72 4.58
CA SER A 206 -9.77 -24.04 3.32
C SER A 206 -8.85 -24.59 2.23
N ALA A 207 -9.44 -25.15 1.17
CA ALA A 207 -8.65 -25.71 0.07
C ALA A 207 -7.90 -24.61 -0.69
N ALA A 208 -6.62 -24.84 -1.04
CA ALA A 208 -5.84 -23.95 -1.91
C ALA A 208 -6.52 -23.71 -3.27
N LEU A 209 -7.38 -24.64 -3.70
CA LEU A 209 -8.21 -24.50 -4.89
C LEU A 209 -9.08 -23.23 -4.86
N ALA A 210 -9.50 -22.77 -3.67
CA ALA A 210 -10.29 -21.55 -3.54
C ALA A 210 -9.54 -20.31 -4.03
N GLU A 211 -8.25 -20.23 -3.76
CA GLU A 211 -7.37 -19.16 -4.25
C GLU A 211 -7.11 -19.31 -5.75
N HIS A 212 -6.71 -20.51 -6.20
CA HIS A 212 -6.40 -20.78 -7.60
C HIS A 212 -7.58 -20.46 -8.53
N MET A 213 -8.80 -20.86 -8.15
CA MET A 213 -10.01 -20.60 -8.97
C MET A 213 -10.32 -19.10 -9.05
N GLN A 214 -10.14 -18.37 -7.93
CA GLN A 214 -10.37 -16.92 -7.94
C GLN A 214 -9.35 -16.20 -8.83
N ILE A 215 -8.08 -16.55 -8.70
CA ILE A 215 -7.00 -15.98 -9.52
C ILE A 215 -7.24 -16.31 -11.01
N ALA A 216 -7.56 -17.57 -11.35
CA ALA A 216 -7.81 -17.97 -12.73
C ALA A 216 -8.96 -17.18 -13.35
N ARG A 217 -10.08 -17.02 -12.60
CA ARG A 217 -11.21 -16.19 -13.04
C ARG A 217 -10.79 -14.75 -13.30
N ASP A 218 -10.04 -14.14 -12.39
CA ASP A 218 -9.61 -12.76 -12.50
C ASP A 218 -8.66 -12.53 -13.69
N LEU A 219 -7.77 -13.48 -13.95
CA LEU A 219 -6.88 -13.43 -15.11
C LEU A 219 -7.63 -13.55 -16.44
N TYR A 220 -8.64 -14.43 -16.55
CA TYR A 220 -9.50 -14.49 -17.74
C TYR A 220 -10.29 -13.19 -17.95
N LEU A 221 -10.80 -12.60 -16.88
CA LEU A 221 -11.47 -11.29 -16.96
C LEU A 221 -10.49 -10.19 -17.40
N LEU A 222 -9.28 -10.19 -16.88
CA LEU A 222 -8.24 -9.23 -17.24
C LEU A 222 -7.83 -9.40 -18.71
N GLU A 223 -7.64 -10.63 -19.18
CA GLU A 223 -7.32 -10.93 -20.58
C GLU A 223 -8.42 -10.43 -21.54
N TYR A 224 -9.68 -10.62 -21.16
CA TYR A 224 -10.81 -10.17 -21.96
C TYR A 224 -11.00 -8.63 -21.95
N THR A 225 -10.79 -7.99 -20.81
CA THR A 225 -11.08 -6.56 -20.62
C THR A 225 -9.88 -5.67 -20.90
N GLY A 226 -8.68 -6.14 -20.66
CA GLY A 226 -7.49 -5.31 -20.46
C GLY A 226 -7.52 -4.61 -19.09
N GLY A 227 -6.73 -3.56 -18.91
CA GLY A 227 -6.67 -2.79 -17.68
C GLY A 227 -5.53 -3.22 -16.76
N ARG A 228 -5.67 -2.93 -15.46
CA ARG A 228 -4.62 -3.16 -14.46
C ARG A 228 -5.22 -3.86 -13.25
N LEU A 229 -4.67 -5.01 -12.92
CA LEU A 229 -5.08 -5.83 -11.79
C LEU A 229 -3.88 -6.13 -10.88
N HIS A 230 -4.08 -6.06 -9.58
CA HIS A 230 -3.15 -6.53 -8.56
C HIS A 230 -3.85 -7.55 -7.67
N ILE A 231 -3.20 -8.65 -7.40
CA ILE A 231 -3.68 -9.70 -6.50
C ILE A 231 -2.84 -9.60 -5.23
N PRO A 232 -3.37 -9.01 -4.14
CA PRO A 232 -2.66 -8.91 -2.88
C PRO A 232 -2.56 -10.29 -2.23
N THR A 233 -1.41 -10.59 -1.65
CA THR A 233 -1.10 -11.86 -0.95
C THR A 233 -0.84 -11.61 0.53
#